data_c0219a722b267448da7fd5ee9d6cbc30
#
_entry.id   c0219a722b267448da7fd5ee9d6cbc30
#
_cell.length_a   1.000
_cell.length_b   1.000
_cell.length_c   1.000
_cell.angle_alpha   90.00
_cell.angle_beta   90.00
_cell.angle_gamma   90.00
#
_symmetry.space_group_name_H-M   'P 1'
#
loop_
_entity.id
_entity.type
_entity.pdbx_description
1 polymer ?
#
loop_
_entity_poly.entity_id
_entity_poly.type
_entity_poly.pdbx_seq_one_letter_code
_entity_poly.pdbx_strand_id
1 'polypeptide(L)'
;MIDARHHSPSTRTSLVARLARIPVFYTPQMVAAAGSFSPSASKPGEVLASWQALDMPLDVRAPDAVTVGDLERAHHAPFVAAVLACRSDNGFGNRLEAVARSLPFTSGAMLAAAGEALRNGRVAVAPVSGFHHAGYSRAGGFCTFNGLMVTALALHASGEAERIGILDFDQHYGDGTDQIIDRLRIDWIVHYSAGEHYGAPSQARRFLSSIAGLVASMKDCDVILYQAGADPHIDDPLGGWLTTAQLYERDWLVFKAAAELGIPVAWNLAGGYQTPLRKVLEIHDGTMRACCQAYLETTSSPF
;
A
#
# COMPACT_ATOMS: atom_id res chain seq x y z
N MET A 1 -42.71 4.65 39.06
CA MET A 1 -42.30 3.38 38.36
C MET A 1 -41.70 3.80 37.04
N ILE A 2 -40.36 3.80 36.98
CA ILE A 2 -39.58 4.15 35.79
C ILE A 2 -38.90 2.89 35.32
N ASP A 3 -39.34 2.44 34.17
CA ASP A 3 -38.85 1.19 33.51
C ASP A 3 -37.47 1.44 32.86
N ALA A 4 -36.44 0.93 33.47
CA ALA A 4 -35.08 1.00 32.97
C ALA A 4 -34.85 -0.17 31.98
N ARG A 5 -34.94 0.10 30.68
CA ARG A 5 -34.54 -0.86 29.65
C ARG A 5 -33.01 -0.92 29.53
N HIS A 6 -32.44 -2.00 30.02
CA HIS A 6 -31.09 -2.37 29.79
C HIS A 6 -30.86 -2.68 28.29
N HIS A 7 -30.06 -1.84 27.62
CA HIS A 7 -29.47 -2.18 26.34
C HIS A 7 -28.24 -3.04 26.61
N SER A 8 -28.33 -4.32 26.35
CA SER A 8 -27.17 -5.21 26.27
C SER A 8 -26.39 -4.91 25.00
N PRO A 9 -25.05 -4.74 25.06
CA PRO A 9 -24.24 -4.65 23.86
C PRO A 9 -24.21 -6.02 23.17
N SER A 10 -24.81 -6.08 21.99
CA SER A 10 -24.72 -7.24 21.09
C SER A 10 -23.27 -7.38 20.62
N THR A 11 -22.54 -8.35 21.15
CA THR A 11 -21.27 -8.81 20.62
C THR A 11 -21.49 -9.42 19.23
N ARG A 12 -21.35 -8.60 18.19
CA ARG A 12 -21.25 -9.08 16.81
C ARG A 12 -19.86 -9.68 16.61
N THR A 13 -19.62 -10.88 17.04
CA THR A 13 -18.57 -11.74 16.48
C THR A 13 -19.13 -12.34 15.19
N SER A 14 -19.20 -11.54 14.15
CA SER A 14 -19.43 -12.04 12.80
C SER A 14 -18.14 -12.77 12.40
N LEU A 15 -18.19 -14.09 12.30
CA LEU A 15 -17.19 -14.88 11.56
C LEU A 15 -17.27 -14.42 10.10
N VAL A 16 -16.46 -13.42 9.75
CA VAL A 16 -16.33 -12.97 8.36
C VAL A 16 -15.72 -14.14 7.58
N ALA A 17 -16.43 -14.65 6.59
CA ALA A 17 -15.97 -15.78 5.77
C ALA A 17 -14.60 -15.47 5.17
N ARG A 18 -13.69 -16.46 5.15
CA ARG A 18 -12.38 -16.32 4.48
C ARG A 18 -12.57 -16.07 2.99
N LEU A 19 -11.62 -15.38 2.37
CA LEU A 19 -11.64 -15.14 0.93
C LEU A 19 -11.27 -16.42 0.17
N ALA A 20 -11.88 -16.65 -0.98
CA ALA A 20 -11.46 -17.71 -1.90
C ALA A 20 -10.27 -17.29 -2.76
N ARG A 21 -10.17 -15.99 -3.06
CA ARG A 21 -9.12 -15.36 -3.88
C ARG A 21 -8.79 -13.99 -3.32
N ILE A 22 -7.56 -13.53 -3.55
CA ILE A 22 -7.13 -12.18 -3.18
C ILE A 22 -7.57 -11.20 -4.28
N PRO A 23 -8.36 -10.14 -3.96
CA PRO A 23 -8.69 -9.09 -4.90
C PRO A 23 -7.44 -8.28 -5.28
N VAL A 24 -7.19 -8.15 -6.59
CA VAL A 24 -6.03 -7.44 -7.17
C VAL A 24 -6.54 -6.39 -8.14
N PHE A 25 -6.21 -5.12 -7.90
CA PHE A 25 -6.64 -4.02 -8.76
C PHE A 25 -5.52 -3.63 -9.73
N TYR A 26 -5.65 -4.07 -10.97
CA TYR A 26 -4.66 -3.86 -12.02
C TYR A 26 -5.31 -3.51 -13.37
N THR A 27 -4.66 -2.58 -14.07
CA THR A 27 -4.89 -2.30 -15.50
C THR A 27 -3.55 -2.01 -16.18
N PRO A 28 -3.35 -2.39 -17.45
CA PRO A 28 -2.13 -2.02 -18.20
C PRO A 28 -1.88 -0.51 -18.25
N GLN A 29 -2.91 0.32 -18.05
CA GLN A 29 -2.80 1.78 -18.03
C GLN A 29 -1.97 2.32 -16.85
N MET A 30 -1.73 1.51 -15.80
CA MET A 30 -0.85 1.88 -14.67
C MET A 30 0.63 1.69 -15.01
N VAL A 31 0.97 1.06 -16.13
CA VAL A 31 2.33 0.71 -16.51
C VAL A 31 2.88 1.76 -17.48
N ALA A 32 4.10 2.21 -17.23
CA ALA A 32 4.80 3.16 -18.10
C ALA A 32 6.29 2.84 -18.23
N ALA A 33 6.87 3.20 -19.38
CA ALA A 33 8.31 3.28 -19.54
C ALA A 33 8.78 4.65 -19.06
N ALA A 34 9.42 4.69 -17.89
CA ALA A 34 9.80 5.97 -17.25
C ALA A 34 11.18 6.50 -17.66
N GLY A 35 11.94 5.80 -18.51
CA GLY A 35 13.28 6.22 -18.90
C GLY A 35 14.26 6.35 -17.72
N SER A 36 14.08 5.52 -16.69
CA SER A 36 14.86 5.54 -15.45
C SER A 36 15.43 4.14 -15.18
N PHE A 37 16.46 4.05 -14.34
CA PHE A 37 16.96 2.76 -13.84
C PHE A 37 15.95 2.10 -12.87
N SER A 38 15.08 2.89 -12.26
CA SER A 38 14.06 2.39 -11.36
C SER A 38 12.98 1.61 -12.13
N PRO A 39 12.64 0.37 -11.73
CA PRO A 39 11.58 -0.41 -12.36
C PRO A 39 10.18 0.04 -11.93
N SER A 40 10.06 1.03 -11.05
CA SER A 40 8.81 1.37 -10.36
C SER A 40 7.61 1.59 -11.30
N ALA A 41 7.81 2.22 -12.46
CA ALA A 41 6.72 2.48 -13.40
C ALA A 41 6.33 1.26 -14.26
N SER A 42 7.25 0.30 -14.49
CA SER A 42 6.99 -0.93 -15.26
C SER A 42 6.68 -2.14 -14.37
N LYS A 43 7.12 -2.12 -13.12
CA LYS A 43 7.00 -3.21 -12.14
C LYS A 43 5.58 -3.76 -11.94
N PRO A 44 4.50 -2.96 -11.97
CA PRO A 44 3.13 -3.48 -11.77
C PRO A 44 2.77 -4.66 -12.66
N GLY A 45 3.06 -4.59 -13.95
CA GLY A 45 2.78 -5.68 -14.90
C GLY A 45 3.63 -6.92 -14.67
N GLU A 46 4.92 -6.74 -14.38
CA GLU A 46 5.85 -7.82 -14.11
C GLU A 46 5.50 -8.61 -12.84
N VAL A 47 5.08 -7.91 -11.78
CA VAL A 47 4.66 -8.54 -10.53
C VAL A 47 3.37 -9.33 -10.73
N LEU A 48 2.36 -8.76 -11.42
CA LEU A 48 1.14 -9.51 -11.70
C LEU A 48 1.43 -10.76 -12.55
N ALA A 49 2.27 -10.64 -13.58
CA ALA A 49 2.66 -11.78 -14.41
C ALA A 49 3.38 -12.86 -13.59
N SER A 50 4.23 -12.47 -12.64
CA SER A 50 4.90 -13.41 -11.71
C SER A 50 3.88 -14.15 -10.84
N TRP A 51 2.93 -13.44 -10.24
CA TRP A 51 1.89 -14.05 -9.41
C TRP A 51 1.00 -15.03 -10.19
N GLN A 52 0.65 -14.68 -11.44
CA GLN A 52 -0.12 -15.55 -12.33
C GLN A 52 0.68 -16.79 -12.75
N ALA A 53 1.97 -16.65 -13.06
CA ALA A 53 2.83 -17.77 -13.39
C ALA A 53 3.06 -18.75 -12.22
N LEU A 54 2.85 -18.29 -10.99
CA LEU A 54 2.90 -19.09 -9.75
C LEU A 54 1.52 -19.63 -9.33
N ASP A 55 0.51 -19.53 -10.20
CA ASP A 55 -0.87 -19.98 -9.95
C ASP A 55 -1.46 -19.47 -8.63
N MET A 56 -1.07 -18.25 -8.22
CA MET A 56 -1.61 -17.64 -7.01
C MET A 56 -3.12 -17.39 -7.15
N PRO A 57 -3.92 -17.58 -6.09
CA PRO A 57 -5.37 -17.44 -6.14
C PRO A 57 -5.79 -15.96 -6.17
N LEU A 58 -5.77 -15.35 -7.33
CA LEU A 58 -6.04 -13.95 -7.56
C LEU A 58 -7.44 -13.73 -8.18
N ASP A 59 -8.09 -12.64 -7.78
CA ASP A 59 -9.29 -12.07 -8.42
C ASP A 59 -8.89 -10.70 -9.00
N VAL A 60 -8.47 -10.69 -10.27
CA VAL A 60 -7.95 -9.49 -10.94
C VAL A 60 -9.08 -8.66 -11.50
N ARG A 61 -9.16 -7.40 -11.05
CA ARG A 61 -10.18 -6.43 -11.45
C ARG A 61 -9.51 -5.16 -11.97
N ALA A 62 -10.09 -4.51 -12.98
CA ALA A 62 -9.63 -3.22 -13.47
C ALA A 62 -10.10 -2.10 -12.52
N PRO A 63 -9.20 -1.23 -12.04
CA PRO A 63 -9.59 -0.02 -11.31
C PRO A 63 -9.96 1.09 -12.30
N ASP A 64 -10.82 2.00 -11.85
CA ASP A 64 -11.00 3.29 -12.50
C ASP A 64 -9.83 4.23 -12.18
N ALA A 65 -9.58 5.20 -13.06
CA ALA A 65 -8.66 6.29 -12.78
C ALA A 65 -9.28 7.22 -11.73
N VAL A 66 -8.45 7.72 -10.78
CA VAL A 66 -8.92 8.82 -9.91
C VAL A 66 -9.14 10.08 -10.74
N THR A 67 -10.04 10.93 -10.28
CA THR A 67 -10.28 12.24 -10.89
C THR A 67 -9.16 13.23 -10.55
N VAL A 68 -9.06 14.32 -11.30
CA VAL A 68 -8.18 15.44 -10.96
C VAL A 68 -8.53 16.00 -9.58
N GLY A 69 -9.83 16.09 -9.25
CA GLY A 69 -10.28 16.53 -7.92
C GLY A 69 -9.80 15.62 -6.78
N ASP A 70 -9.70 14.31 -6.99
CA ASP A 70 -9.14 13.41 -5.98
C ASP A 70 -7.64 13.63 -5.78
N LEU A 71 -6.89 13.87 -6.85
CA LEU A 71 -5.48 14.23 -6.77
C LEU A 71 -5.28 15.57 -6.03
N GLU A 72 -6.12 16.55 -6.29
CA GLU A 72 -6.08 17.89 -5.69
C GLU A 72 -6.47 17.91 -4.21
N ARG A 73 -7.11 16.86 -3.69
CA ARG A 73 -7.31 16.70 -2.23
C ARG A 73 -5.97 16.57 -1.49
N ALA A 74 -5.01 15.84 -2.08
CA ALA A 74 -3.69 15.58 -1.48
C ALA A 74 -2.60 16.53 -1.97
N HIS A 75 -2.79 17.15 -3.13
CA HIS A 75 -1.76 17.91 -3.81
C HIS A 75 -2.24 19.31 -4.24
N HIS A 76 -1.29 20.24 -4.34
CA HIS A 76 -1.54 21.58 -4.84
C HIS A 76 -2.06 21.55 -6.30
N ALA A 77 -3.23 22.12 -6.57
CA ALA A 77 -3.86 22.05 -7.89
C ALA A 77 -2.97 22.52 -9.07
N PRO A 78 -2.20 23.62 -8.97
CA PRO A 78 -1.24 23.98 -10.01
C PRO A 78 -0.14 22.93 -10.25
N PHE A 79 0.32 22.22 -9.21
CA PHE A 79 1.29 21.13 -9.36
C PHE A 79 0.65 19.93 -10.08
N VAL A 80 -0.54 19.52 -9.71
CA VAL A 80 -1.30 18.45 -10.40
C VAL A 80 -1.47 18.79 -11.87
N ALA A 81 -1.98 19.98 -12.17
CA ALA A 81 -2.18 20.43 -13.54
C ALA A 81 -0.87 20.51 -14.37
N ALA A 82 0.24 20.93 -13.74
CA ALA A 82 1.54 21.02 -14.43
C ALA A 82 2.11 19.63 -14.74
N VAL A 83 2.03 18.68 -13.81
CA VAL A 83 2.50 17.29 -14.00
C VAL A 83 1.69 16.58 -15.08
N LEU A 84 0.36 16.62 -14.99
CA LEU A 84 -0.52 15.95 -15.95
C LEU A 84 -0.40 16.55 -17.37
N ALA A 85 -0.05 17.83 -17.49
CA ALA A 85 0.22 18.50 -18.75
C ALA A 85 1.70 18.39 -19.20
N CYS A 86 2.52 17.56 -18.53
CA CYS A 86 3.95 17.39 -18.83
C CYS A 86 4.75 18.70 -18.80
N ARG A 87 4.34 19.68 -17.98
CA ARG A 87 5.02 20.98 -17.79
C ARG A 87 5.92 21.03 -16.56
N SER A 88 5.74 20.08 -15.62
CA SER A 88 6.60 19.88 -14.47
C SER A 88 7.17 18.48 -14.49
N ASP A 89 8.33 18.29 -13.88
CA ASP A 89 8.96 16.99 -13.78
C ASP A 89 8.14 16.08 -12.87
N ASN A 90 8.02 14.80 -13.27
CA ASN A 90 7.44 13.72 -12.48
C ASN A 90 8.49 13.15 -11.48
N GLY A 91 8.12 12.17 -10.68
CA GLY A 91 8.99 11.54 -9.68
C GLY A 91 10.24 10.86 -10.23
N PHE A 92 10.31 10.63 -11.55
CA PHE A 92 11.47 10.07 -12.24
C PHE A 92 12.40 11.16 -12.80
N GLY A 93 12.16 12.44 -12.50
CA GLY A 93 12.95 13.57 -12.96
C GLY A 93 12.80 13.87 -14.46
N ASN A 94 11.65 13.55 -15.05
CA ASN A 94 11.35 13.79 -16.46
C ASN A 94 9.89 14.19 -16.66
N ARG A 95 9.50 14.43 -17.93
CA ARG A 95 8.15 14.89 -18.32
C ARG A 95 7.49 13.96 -19.33
N LEU A 96 7.77 12.66 -19.24
CA LEU A 96 7.24 11.69 -20.19
C LEU A 96 5.72 11.57 -20.05
N GLU A 97 5.03 11.74 -21.17
CA GLU A 97 3.57 11.66 -21.24
C GLU A 97 3.05 10.28 -20.81
N ALA A 98 3.79 9.20 -21.12
CA ALA A 98 3.43 7.86 -20.70
C ALA A 98 3.33 7.72 -19.16
N VAL A 99 4.26 8.38 -18.43
CA VAL A 99 4.22 8.43 -16.96
C VAL A 99 3.02 9.26 -16.52
N ALA A 100 2.84 10.48 -17.05
CA ALA A 100 1.72 11.35 -16.66
C ALA A 100 0.36 10.65 -16.84
N ARG A 101 0.17 9.93 -17.94
CA ARG A 101 -1.06 9.17 -18.23
C ARG A 101 -1.29 8.01 -17.27
N SER A 102 -0.25 7.38 -16.71
CA SER A 102 -0.39 6.24 -15.80
C SER A 102 -0.77 6.66 -14.37
N LEU A 103 -0.43 7.88 -13.94
CA LEU A 103 -0.58 8.33 -12.56
C LEU A 103 -2.01 8.27 -11.99
N PRO A 104 -3.07 8.68 -12.74
CA PRO A 104 -4.44 8.55 -12.24
C PRO A 104 -4.85 7.09 -12.00
N PHE A 105 -4.34 6.15 -12.80
CA PHE A 105 -4.64 4.73 -12.65
C PHE A 105 -3.86 4.09 -11.49
N THR A 106 -2.61 4.51 -11.23
CA THR A 106 -1.85 4.01 -10.07
C THR A 106 -2.52 4.41 -8.76
N SER A 107 -2.94 5.66 -8.62
CA SER A 107 -3.70 6.13 -7.46
C SER A 107 -5.10 5.50 -7.40
N GLY A 108 -5.75 5.33 -8.57
CA GLY A 108 -7.05 4.67 -8.68
C GLY A 108 -7.03 3.21 -8.24
N ALA A 109 -5.96 2.48 -8.55
CA ALA A 109 -5.77 1.12 -8.08
C ALA A 109 -5.69 1.04 -6.55
N MET A 110 -4.95 1.97 -5.92
CA MET A 110 -4.85 2.02 -4.47
C MET A 110 -6.20 2.36 -3.81
N LEU A 111 -6.94 3.32 -4.37
CA LEU A 111 -8.28 3.69 -3.90
C LEU A 111 -9.25 2.51 -4.04
N ALA A 112 -9.26 1.84 -5.19
CA ALA A 112 -10.12 0.68 -5.42
C ALA A 112 -9.78 -0.49 -4.49
N ALA A 113 -8.49 -0.74 -4.22
CA ALA A 113 -8.06 -1.75 -3.27
C ALA A 113 -8.51 -1.40 -1.84
N ALA A 114 -8.40 -0.16 -1.42
CA ALA A 114 -8.83 0.27 -0.10
C ALA A 114 -10.35 0.17 0.08
N GLY A 115 -11.14 0.61 -0.90
CA GLY A 115 -12.60 0.43 -0.89
C GLY A 115 -13.02 -1.04 -0.90
N GLU A 116 -12.30 -1.93 -1.61
CA GLU A 116 -12.55 -3.37 -1.56
C GLU A 116 -12.21 -3.97 -0.19
N ALA A 117 -11.06 -3.60 0.40
CA ALA A 117 -10.67 -4.07 1.73
C ALA A 117 -11.71 -3.69 2.79
N LEU A 118 -12.23 -2.45 2.74
CA LEU A 118 -13.34 -2.00 3.59
C LEU A 118 -14.60 -2.84 3.37
N ARG A 119 -14.99 -3.09 2.09
CA ARG A 119 -16.19 -3.87 1.77
C ARG A 119 -16.11 -5.33 2.18
N ASN A 120 -14.97 -5.98 1.96
CA ASN A 120 -14.81 -7.39 2.31
C ASN A 120 -14.37 -7.59 3.78
N GLY A 121 -14.01 -6.52 4.50
CA GLY A 121 -13.54 -6.55 5.86
C GLY A 121 -12.21 -7.27 6.05
N ARG A 122 -11.37 -7.39 5.00
CA ARG A 122 -10.16 -8.20 4.99
C ARG A 122 -8.99 -7.56 4.26
N VAL A 123 -8.81 -7.87 2.98
CA VAL A 123 -7.62 -7.46 2.23
C VAL A 123 -7.92 -7.25 0.76
N ALA A 124 -7.19 -6.32 0.14
CA ALA A 124 -7.04 -6.21 -1.31
C ALA A 124 -5.66 -5.63 -1.63
N VAL A 125 -5.24 -5.73 -2.88
CA VAL A 125 -3.94 -5.25 -3.33
C VAL A 125 -4.02 -4.41 -4.58
N ALA A 126 -3.22 -3.34 -4.59
CA ALA A 126 -2.87 -2.57 -5.77
C ALA A 126 -1.39 -2.84 -6.09
N PRO A 127 -1.05 -3.59 -7.15
CA PRO A 127 0.35 -3.88 -7.48
C PRO A 127 1.02 -2.64 -8.11
N VAL A 128 1.12 -1.56 -7.36
CA VAL A 128 1.72 -0.28 -7.75
C VAL A 128 2.90 0.07 -6.89
N SER A 129 3.84 0.84 -7.43
CA SER A 129 5.00 1.37 -6.74
C SER A 129 4.82 2.85 -6.37
N GLY A 130 5.69 3.34 -5.56
CA GLY A 130 5.69 4.69 -5.04
C GLY A 130 4.96 4.67 -3.71
N PHE A 131 4.66 5.68 -3.20
CA PHE A 131 3.92 6.93 -3.26
C PHE A 131 4.55 7.96 -2.31
N HIS A 132 5.20 7.52 -1.25
CA HIS A 132 5.45 8.19 0.03
C HIS A 132 6.36 9.44 -0.04
N HIS A 133 7.23 9.54 -1.06
CA HIS A 133 8.07 10.73 -1.25
C HIS A 133 7.37 11.90 -1.95
N ALA A 134 6.22 11.66 -2.59
CA ALA A 134 5.45 12.73 -3.20
C ALA A 134 4.81 13.61 -2.12
N GLY A 135 5.23 14.86 -2.03
CA GLY A 135 4.68 15.87 -1.12
C GLY A 135 3.57 16.68 -1.74
N TYR A 136 3.05 17.67 -1.00
CA TYR A 136 1.90 18.49 -1.42
C TYR A 136 2.09 19.19 -2.78
N SER A 137 3.29 19.66 -3.08
CA SER A 137 3.61 20.35 -4.35
C SER A 137 4.97 19.94 -4.94
N ARG A 138 5.44 18.74 -4.65
CA ARG A 138 6.69 18.20 -5.15
C ARG A 138 6.60 16.73 -5.49
N ALA A 139 7.32 16.32 -6.54
CA ALA A 139 7.60 14.94 -6.90
C ALA A 139 9.07 14.63 -6.61
N GLY A 140 9.40 13.36 -6.38
CA GLY A 140 10.77 12.89 -6.15
C GLY A 140 10.81 11.44 -5.71
N GLY A 141 12.00 10.82 -5.67
CA GLY A 141 12.15 9.45 -5.21
C GLY A 141 11.28 8.44 -5.96
N PHE A 142 11.12 8.63 -7.27
CA PHE A 142 10.24 7.86 -8.15
C PHE A 142 8.74 7.95 -7.82
N CYS A 143 8.35 8.84 -6.90
CA CYS A 143 6.98 9.13 -6.49
C CYS A 143 6.53 10.46 -7.10
N THR A 144 5.41 10.47 -7.82
CA THR A 144 4.88 11.69 -8.46
C THR A 144 3.68 12.24 -7.70
N PHE A 145 2.66 11.43 -7.49
CA PHE A 145 1.55 11.72 -6.59
C PHE A 145 1.54 10.72 -5.44
N ASN A 146 1.14 11.17 -4.27
CA ASN A 146 1.04 10.33 -3.08
C ASN A 146 -0.30 9.58 -3.07
N GLY A 147 -0.33 8.40 -3.70
CA GLY A 147 -1.55 7.60 -3.82
C GLY A 147 -2.09 7.10 -2.46
N LEU A 148 -1.25 7.02 -1.40
CA LEU A 148 -1.71 6.72 -0.04
C LEU A 148 -2.57 7.88 0.48
N MET A 149 -2.08 9.12 0.35
CA MET A 149 -2.80 10.32 0.79
C MET A 149 -4.02 10.60 -0.08
N VAL A 150 -3.92 10.40 -1.42
CA VAL A 150 -5.08 10.51 -2.32
C VAL A 150 -6.18 9.54 -1.90
N THR A 151 -5.82 8.29 -1.62
CA THR A 151 -6.76 7.25 -1.15
C THR A 151 -7.38 7.62 0.19
N ALA A 152 -6.56 7.99 1.19
CA ALA A 152 -7.05 8.35 2.51
C ALA A 152 -8.03 9.52 2.47
N LEU A 153 -7.68 10.59 1.75
CA LEU A 153 -8.52 11.78 1.62
C LEU A 153 -9.80 11.54 0.81
N ALA A 154 -9.75 10.67 -0.21
CA ALA A 154 -10.94 10.31 -0.97
C ALA A 154 -11.93 9.50 -0.13
N LEU A 155 -11.46 8.47 0.60
CA LEU A 155 -12.30 7.65 1.49
C LEU A 155 -12.91 8.48 2.63
N HIS A 156 -12.13 9.38 3.21
CA HIS A 156 -12.63 10.26 4.27
C HIS A 156 -13.69 11.24 3.73
N ALA A 157 -13.45 11.82 2.56
CA ALA A 157 -14.39 12.75 1.93
C ALA A 157 -15.70 12.09 1.48
N SER A 158 -15.67 10.80 1.11
CA SER A 158 -16.88 10.02 0.78
C SER A 158 -17.61 9.49 2.02
N GLY A 159 -17.01 9.57 3.21
CA GLY A 159 -17.56 9.01 4.45
C GLY A 159 -17.40 7.48 4.54
N GLU A 160 -16.58 6.86 3.68
CA GLU A 160 -16.31 5.42 3.73
C GLU A 160 -15.34 5.03 4.84
N ALA A 161 -14.51 5.97 5.30
CA ALA A 161 -13.60 5.78 6.43
C ALA A 161 -13.42 7.09 7.20
N GLU A 162 -13.47 7.02 8.53
CA GLU A 162 -13.23 8.17 9.42
C GLU A 162 -11.78 8.24 9.89
N ARG A 163 -11.15 7.07 10.11
CA ARG A 163 -9.77 6.93 10.60
C ARG A 163 -8.99 5.96 9.74
N ILE A 164 -7.80 6.37 9.28
CA ILE A 164 -7.00 5.57 8.35
C ILE A 164 -5.58 5.41 8.90
N GLY A 165 -5.09 4.16 8.91
CA GLY A 165 -3.71 3.85 9.19
C GLY A 165 -2.87 3.86 7.91
N ILE A 166 -1.70 4.47 7.92
CA ILE A 166 -0.69 4.33 6.87
C ILE A 166 0.51 3.65 7.51
N LEU A 167 0.73 2.38 7.16
CA LEU A 167 1.84 1.57 7.65
C LEU A 167 2.88 1.45 6.55
N ASP A 168 3.92 2.24 6.63
CA ASP A 168 4.95 2.34 5.60
C ASP A 168 6.20 1.57 6.02
N PHE A 169 6.44 0.43 5.38
CA PHE A 169 7.61 -0.42 5.60
C PHE A 169 8.53 -0.47 4.37
N ASP A 170 8.57 0.62 3.60
CA ASP A 170 9.63 0.92 2.64
C ASP A 170 10.95 1.21 3.37
N GLN A 171 12.07 1.09 2.65
CA GLN A 171 13.40 1.40 3.18
C GLN A 171 13.53 2.86 3.60
N HIS A 172 12.89 3.76 2.86
CA HIS A 172 13.05 5.19 3.02
C HIS A 172 11.94 5.77 3.89
N TYR A 173 12.25 6.87 4.57
CA TYR A 173 11.25 7.62 5.33
C TYR A 173 10.19 8.24 4.40
N GLY A 174 8.93 8.03 4.75
CA GLY A 174 7.77 8.55 4.03
C GLY A 174 7.55 10.06 4.20
N ASP A 175 8.58 10.84 3.94
CA ASP A 175 8.66 12.29 4.16
C ASP A 175 7.59 13.10 3.42
N GLY A 176 7.17 12.63 2.24
CA GLY A 176 6.09 13.26 1.47
C GLY A 176 4.72 13.04 2.12
N THR A 177 4.50 11.86 2.70
CA THR A 177 3.27 11.54 3.44
C THR A 177 3.12 12.45 4.65
N ASP A 178 4.14 12.53 5.51
CA ASP A 178 4.14 13.42 6.68
C ASP A 178 3.97 14.88 6.29
N GLN A 179 4.67 15.32 5.24
CA GLN A 179 4.56 16.70 4.76
C GLN A 179 3.13 17.06 4.33
N ILE A 180 2.38 16.13 3.72
CA ILE A 180 0.98 16.36 3.35
C ILE A 180 0.09 16.37 4.60
N ILE A 181 0.29 15.43 5.55
CA ILE A 181 -0.44 15.36 6.82
C ILE A 181 -0.30 16.70 7.56
N ASP A 182 0.93 17.17 7.74
CA ASP A 182 1.24 18.43 8.42
C ASP A 182 0.65 19.64 7.68
N ARG A 183 0.83 19.69 6.36
CA ARG A 183 0.34 20.79 5.51
C ARG A 183 -1.16 20.96 5.57
N LEU A 184 -1.90 19.85 5.56
CA LEU A 184 -3.36 19.83 5.60
C LEU A 184 -3.91 19.76 7.03
N ARG A 185 -3.05 19.66 8.05
CA ARG A 185 -3.39 19.55 9.48
C ARG A 185 -4.35 18.41 9.76
N ILE A 186 -4.01 17.22 9.24
CA ILE A 186 -4.83 16.02 9.38
C ILE A 186 -4.51 15.35 10.72
N ASP A 187 -5.52 15.08 11.54
CA ASP A 187 -5.41 14.45 12.87
C ASP A 187 -6.08 13.07 12.96
N TRP A 188 -6.73 12.64 11.88
CA TRP A 188 -7.43 11.35 11.79
C TRP A 188 -6.62 10.27 11.03
N ILE A 189 -5.43 10.58 10.51
CA ILE A 189 -4.49 9.60 9.96
C ILE A 189 -3.47 9.20 11.02
N VAL A 190 -3.24 7.90 11.17
CA VAL A 190 -2.14 7.33 11.95
C VAL A 190 -1.06 6.90 10.98
N HIS A 191 0.04 7.64 10.88
CA HIS A 191 1.16 7.31 10.01
C HIS A 191 2.35 6.75 10.79
N TYR A 192 2.93 5.66 10.30
CA TYR A 192 4.17 5.10 10.78
C TYR A 192 5.06 4.71 9.60
N SER A 193 6.29 5.23 9.56
CA SER A 193 7.29 4.91 8.55
C SER A 193 8.51 4.24 9.18
N ALA A 194 8.79 2.98 8.80
CA ALA A 194 9.92 2.22 9.32
C ALA A 194 11.27 2.84 8.93
N GLY A 195 11.34 3.44 7.74
CA GLY A 195 12.54 4.09 7.23
C GLY A 195 13.05 5.28 8.06
N GLU A 196 12.20 5.84 8.95
CA GLU A 196 12.63 6.83 9.94
C GLU A 196 13.44 6.21 11.09
N HIS A 197 13.19 4.94 11.43
CA HIS A 197 13.64 4.34 12.67
C HIS A 197 14.65 3.21 12.50
N TYR A 198 14.66 2.57 11.34
CA TYR A 198 15.45 1.37 11.07
C TYR A 198 16.23 1.48 9.76
N GLY A 199 17.43 0.92 9.74
CA GLY A 199 18.30 0.95 8.56
C GLY A 199 19.53 0.05 8.68
N ALA A 200 19.69 -0.72 9.78
CA ALA A 200 20.83 -1.58 10.00
C ALA A 200 20.42 -3.04 10.26
N PRO A 201 21.18 -4.05 9.75
CA PRO A 201 20.85 -5.46 9.95
C PRO A 201 20.72 -5.87 11.43
N SER A 202 21.46 -5.23 12.33
CA SER A 202 21.37 -5.47 13.78
C SER A 202 20.01 -5.09 14.39
N GLN A 203 19.23 -4.27 13.71
CA GLN A 203 17.90 -3.82 14.15
C GLN A 203 16.77 -4.74 13.69
N ALA A 204 17.03 -5.68 12.75
CA ALA A 204 16.02 -6.52 12.13
C ALA A 204 15.13 -7.26 13.14
N ARG A 205 15.72 -7.91 14.15
CA ARG A 205 14.95 -8.62 15.19
C ARG A 205 14.04 -7.67 15.97
N ARG A 206 14.55 -6.50 16.36
CA ARG A 206 13.78 -5.49 17.10
C ARG A 206 12.60 -5.01 16.27
N PHE A 207 12.81 -4.72 14.99
CA PHE A 207 11.76 -4.33 14.07
C PHE A 207 10.68 -5.41 13.96
N LEU A 208 11.05 -6.65 13.59
CA LEU A 208 10.10 -7.75 13.44
C LEU A 208 9.28 -7.98 14.72
N SER A 209 9.91 -7.93 15.89
CA SER A 209 9.19 -8.08 17.17
C SER A 209 8.26 -6.91 17.50
N SER A 210 8.41 -5.72 16.88
CA SER A 210 7.55 -4.57 17.11
C SER A 210 6.29 -4.57 16.24
N ILE A 211 6.25 -5.34 15.13
CA ILE A 211 5.21 -5.25 14.10
C ILE A 211 3.81 -5.46 14.66
N ALA A 212 3.60 -6.48 15.48
CA ALA A 212 2.28 -6.74 16.08
C ALA A 212 1.78 -5.54 16.91
N GLY A 213 2.69 -4.89 17.65
CA GLY A 213 2.37 -3.67 18.42
C GLY A 213 2.07 -2.47 17.52
N LEU A 214 2.80 -2.32 16.40
CA LEU A 214 2.55 -1.26 15.42
C LEU A 214 1.18 -1.42 14.76
N VAL A 215 0.83 -2.63 14.33
CA VAL A 215 -0.52 -2.91 13.80
C VAL A 215 -1.59 -2.68 14.86
N ALA A 216 -1.36 -3.10 16.10
CA ALA A 216 -2.29 -2.89 17.21
C ALA A 216 -2.50 -1.40 17.57
N SER A 217 -1.50 -0.53 17.33
CA SER A 217 -1.69 0.92 17.50
C SER A 217 -2.67 1.54 16.49
N MET A 218 -2.97 0.83 15.40
CA MET A 218 -3.94 1.22 14.38
C MET A 218 -5.31 0.51 14.54
N LYS A 219 -5.59 -0.10 15.67
CA LYS A 219 -6.83 -0.88 15.93
C LYS A 219 -8.14 -0.08 15.79
N ASP A 220 -8.05 1.23 15.95
CA ASP A 220 -9.19 2.14 15.82
C ASP A 220 -9.29 2.75 14.41
N CYS A 221 -8.46 2.30 13.47
CA CYS A 221 -8.54 2.67 12.06
C CYS A 221 -9.51 1.77 11.31
N ASP A 222 -10.29 2.33 10.39
CA ASP A 222 -11.23 1.61 9.54
C ASP A 222 -10.50 0.74 8.50
N VAL A 223 -9.31 1.18 8.06
CA VAL A 223 -8.45 0.49 7.11
C VAL A 223 -6.98 0.86 7.32
N ILE A 224 -6.08 -0.09 7.07
CA ILE A 224 -4.65 0.15 6.99
C ILE A 224 -4.24 0.17 5.51
N LEU A 225 -3.58 1.25 5.07
CA LEU A 225 -2.87 1.34 3.80
C LEU A 225 -1.43 0.89 4.06
N TYR A 226 -1.08 -0.32 3.59
CA TYR A 226 0.21 -0.92 3.87
C TYR A 226 1.14 -0.81 2.67
N GLN A 227 2.25 -0.07 2.82
CA GLN A 227 3.29 0.06 1.81
C GLN A 227 4.37 -1.00 2.04
N ALA A 228 4.32 -2.09 1.25
CA ALA A 228 5.14 -3.30 1.40
C ALA A 228 6.39 -3.24 0.50
N GLY A 229 7.33 -2.32 0.79
CA GLY A 229 8.54 -2.14 0.00
C GLY A 229 9.43 -3.39 -0.05
N ALA A 230 10.05 -3.63 -1.21
CA ALA A 230 11.07 -4.67 -1.40
C ALA A 230 12.49 -4.14 -1.19
N ASP A 231 12.68 -2.83 -1.15
CA ASP A 231 13.98 -2.15 -0.97
C ASP A 231 14.58 -2.22 0.45
N PRO A 232 13.85 -2.60 1.54
CA PRO A 232 14.54 -2.97 2.75
C PRO A 232 15.41 -4.23 2.63
N HIS A 233 15.42 -4.89 1.46
CA HIS A 233 16.29 -6.05 1.22
C HIS A 233 17.77 -5.67 1.30
N ILE A 234 18.58 -6.49 2.00
CA ILE A 234 20.00 -6.22 2.29
C ILE A 234 20.87 -6.05 1.03
N ASP A 235 20.45 -6.62 -0.12
CA ASP A 235 21.12 -6.47 -1.41
C ASP A 235 20.51 -5.38 -2.29
N ASP A 236 19.59 -4.57 -1.78
CA ASP A 236 19.01 -3.49 -2.58
C ASP A 236 20.03 -2.36 -2.77
N PRO A 237 20.22 -1.83 -4.00
CA PRO A 237 21.23 -0.81 -4.28
C PRO A 237 20.94 0.56 -3.63
N LEU A 238 19.71 0.79 -3.19
CA LEU A 238 19.32 2.03 -2.49
C LEU A 238 19.30 1.88 -0.97
N GLY A 239 19.90 0.84 -0.45
CA GLY A 239 19.97 0.53 0.97
C GLY A 239 19.13 -0.69 1.30
N GLY A 240 19.18 -1.10 2.53
CA GLY A 240 18.43 -2.26 2.99
C GLY A 240 19.15 -2.98 4.13
N TRP A 241 18.39 -3.78 4.86
CA TRP A 241 18.87 -4.37 6.11
C TRP A 241 18.13 -5.65 6.50
N LEU A 242 17.15 -6.07 5.70
CA LEU A 242 16.39 -7.31 5.88
C LEU A 242 16.77 -8.34 4.81
N THR A 243 16.82 -9.59 5.19
CA THR A 243 16.93 -10.72 4.24
C THR A 243 15.59 -11.02 3.59
N THR A 244 15.57 -11.81 2.50
CA THR A 244 14.33 -12.28 1.85
C THR A 244 13.39 -12.98 2.86
N ALA A 245 13.95 -13.83 3.73
CA ALA A 245 13.16 -14.52 4.77
C ALA A 245 12.54 -13.53 5.77
N GLN A 246 13.29 -12.50 6.16
CA GLN A 246 12.80 -11.48 7.08
C GLN A 246 11.76 -10.56 6.45
N LEU A 247 11.84 -10.29 5.15
CA LEU A 247 10.78 -9.56 4.42
C LEU A 247 9.50 -10.38 4.35
N TYR A 248 9.59 -11.68 4.09
CA TYR A 248 8.44 -12.57 4.19
C TYR A 248 7.82 -12.57 5.60
N GLU A 249 8.66 -12.71 6.64
CA GLU A 249 8.24 -12.66 8.05
C GLU A 249 7.58 -11.32 8.39
N ARG A 250 8.13 -10.19 7.93
CA ARG A 250 7.55 -8.84 8.07
C ARG A 250 6.11 -8.81 7.58
N ASP A 251 5.92 -9.23 6.33
CA ASP A 251 4.62 -9.16 5.68
C ASP A 251 3.61 -10.12 6.31
N TRP A 252 4.06 -11.33 6.67
CA TRP A 252 3.21 -12.29 7.38
C TRP A 252 2.78 -11.76 8.76
N LEU A 253 3.66 -11.13 9.51
CA LEU A 253 3.33 -10.53 10.81
C LEU A 253 2.31 -9.39 10.69
N VAL A 254 2.44 -8.54 9.66
CA VAL A 254 1.46 -7.47 9.38
C VAL A 254 0.09 -8.07 9.07
N PHE A 255 0.01 -8.95 8.07
CA PHE A 255 -1.26 -9.53 7.64
C PHE A 255 -1.92 -10.38 8.72
N LYS A 256 -1.13 -11.18 9.46
CA LYS A 256 -1.62 -11.95 10.58
C LYS A 256 -2.21 -11.06 11.68
N ALA A 257 -1.46 -10.06 12.13
CA ALA A 257 -1.92 -9.16 13.20
C ALA A 257 -3.18 -8.38 12.79
N ALA A 258 -3.24 -7.87 11.57
CA ALA A 258 -4.40 -7.17 11.04
C ALA A 258 -5.62 -8.11 10.95
N ALA A 259 -5.44 -9.34 10.45
CA ALA A 259 -6.51 -10.34 10.37
C ALA A 259 -7.05 -10.75 11.76
N GLU A 260 -6.16 -10.92 12.75
CA GLU A 260 -6.53 -11.24 14.14
C GLU A 260 -7.30 -10.09 14.82
N LEU A 261 -6.97 -8.85 14.49
CA LEU A 261 -7.63 -7.65 15.01
C LEU A 261 -8.88 -7.26 14.20
N GLY A 262 -9.12 -7.90 13.05
CA GLY A 262 -10.24 -7.59 12.17
C GLY A 262 -10.11 -6.23 11.45
N ILE A 263 -8.87 -5.75 11.25
CA ILE A 263 -8.60 -4.48 10.56
C ILE A 263 -8.40 -4.75 9.07
N PRO A 264 -9.19 -4.16 8.17
CA PRO A 264 -8.98 -4.29 6.72
C PRO A 264 -7.63 -3.72 6.27
N VAL A 265 -6.98 -4.38 5.28
CA VAL A 265 -5.68 -3.94 4.75
C VAL A 265 -5.76 -3.80 3.23
N ALA A 266 -5.40 -2.62 2.73
CA ALA A 266 -5.05 -2.43 1.33
C ALA A 266 -3.54 -2.24 1.22
N TRP A 267 -2.87 -3.00 0.33
CA TRP A 267 -1.43 -2.92 0.25
C TRP A 267 -0.90 -2.70 -1.17
N ASN A 268 0.30 -2.14 -1.26
CA ASN A 268 1.00 -1.86 -2.51
C ASN A 268 2.48 -2.27 -2.44
N LEU A 269 3.20 -2.20 -3.59
CA LEU A 269 4.56 -2.75 -3.74
C LEU A 269 5.67 -1.83 -3.24
N ALA A 270 5.44 -0.51 -3.21
CA ALA A 270 6.46 0.49 -2.86
C ALA A 270 7.79 0.32 -3.62
N GLY A 271 8.95 0.54 -2.99
CA GLY A 271 10.29 0.44 -3.57
C GLY A 271 10.74 -0.99 -3.90
N GLY A 272 11.96 -1.09 -4.43
CA GLY A 272 12.64 -2.32 -4.83
C GLY A 272 13.36 -2.17 -6.16
N TYR A 273 14.72 -2.27 -6.13
CA TYR A 273 15.58 -1.80 -7.22
C TYR A 273 16.68 -2.80 -7.61
N GLN A 274 16.66 -4.02 -7.08
CA GLN A 274 17.66 -5.03 -7.36
C GLN A 274 17.68 -5.44 -8.84
N THR A 275 18.86 -5.77 -9.33
CA THR A 275 19.09 -6.31 -10.67
C THR A 275 19.65 -7.74 -10.56
N PRO A 276 19.13 -8.73 -11.30
CA PRO A 276 17.98 -8.64 -12.21
C PRO A 276 16.65 -8.44 -11.47
N LEU A 277 15.66 -7.89 -12.15
CA LEU A 277 14.32 -7.58 -11.58
C LEU A 277 13.68 -8.81 -10.90
N ARG A 278 14.00 -10.03 -11.33
CA ARG A 278 13.50 -11.28 -10.72
C ARG A 278 13.70 -11.31 -9.19
N LYS A 279 14.80 -10.72 -8.67
CA LYS A 279 15.05 -10.64 -7.23
C LYS A 279 13.99 -9.79 -6.49
N VAL A 280 13.56 -8.70 -7.09
CA VAL A 280 12.46 -7.86 -6.57
C VAL A 280 11.13 -8.61 -6.65
N LEU A 281 10.88 -9.30 -7.77
CA LEU A 281 9.67 -10.10 -7.96
C LEU A 281 9.57 -11.22 -6.91
N GLU A 282 10.67 -11.89 -6.55
CA GLU A 282 10.70 -12.93 -5.52
C GLU A 282 10.25 -12.41 -4.15
N ILE A 283 10.60 -11.17 -3.82
CA ILE A 283 10.17 -10.53 -2.57
C ILE A 283 8.65 -10.28 -2.63
N HIS A 284 8.14 -9.70 -3.70
CA HIS A 284 6.70 -9.47 -3.87
C HIS A 284 5.89 -10.77 -4.00
N ASP A 285 6.47 -11.83 -4.56
CA ASP A 285 5.89 -13.17 -4.54
C ASP A 285 5.75 -13.67 -3.11
N GLY A 286 6.77 -13.42 -2.26
CA GLY A 286 6.75 -13.69 -0.83
C GLY A 286 5.65 -12.91 -0.11
N THR A 287 5.52 -11.61 -0.37
CA THR A 287 4.47 -10.75 0.19
C THR A 287 3.07 -11.29 -0.15
N MET A 288 2.83 -11.67 -1.42
CA MET A 288 1.55 -12.25 -1.82
C MET A 288 1.28 -13.61 -1.15
N ARG A 289 2.31 -14.47 -1.00
CA ARG A 289 2.16 -15.73 -0.25
C ARG A 289 1.79 -15.50 1.21
N ALA A 290 2.43 -14.53 1.86
CA ALA A 290 2.11 -14.14 3.23
C ALA A 290 0.66 -13.63 3.35
N CYS A 291 0.21 -12.82 2.39
CA CYS A 291 -1.18 -12.36 2.28
C CYS A 291 -2.15 -13.53 2.11
N CYS A 292 -1.89 -14.44 1.17
CA CYS A 292 -2.71 -15.65 0.97
C CYS A 292 -2.80 -16.50 2.24
N GLN A 293 -1.69 -16.72 2.93
CA GLN A 293 -1.64 -17.51 4.16
C GLN A 293 -2.49 -16.90 5.27
N ALA A 294 -2.57 -15.58 5.36
CA ALA A 294 -3.34 -14.90 6.41
C ALA A 294 -4.85 -14.84 6.12
N TYR A 295 -5.24 -14.70 4.85
CA TYR A 295 -6.61 -14.32 4.49
C TYR A 295 -7.41 -15.37 3.73
N LEU A 296 -6.77 -16.36 3.10
CA LEU A 296 -7.48 -17.36 2.34
C LEU A 296 -7.95 -18.53 3.23
N GLU A 297 -9.00 -19.19 2.77
CA GLU A 297 -9.37 -20.48 3.32
C GLU A 297 -8.23 -21.46 3.10
N THR A 298 -7.77 -22.11 4.16
CA THR A 298 -6.95 -23.30 4.00
C THR A 298 -7.82 -24.35 3.31
N THR A 299 -7.57 -24.60 2.03
CA THR A 299 -8.04 -25.84 1.42
C THR A 299 -7.39 -26.95 2.25
N SER A 300 -8.15 -27.54 3.18
CA SER A 300 -7.80 -28.80 3.78
C SER A 300 -7.75 -29.80 2.62
N SER A 301 -6.55 -30.03 2.10
CA SER A 301 -6.30 -31.17 1.24
C SER A 301 -6.59 -32.41 2.09
N PRO A 302 -7.52 -33.27 1.71
CA PRO A 302 -7.67 -34.55 2.38
C PRO A 302 -6.50 -35.42 1.90
N PHE A 303 -5.53 -35.62 2.79
CA PHE A 303 -4.59 -36.75 2.70
C PHE A 303 -5.00 -37.80 3.71
#